data_f1f5d722c28001a72e1a51a5e85287aa
#
_entry.id   f1f5d722c28001a72e1a51a5e85287aa
#
_cell.length_a   1.000
_cell.length_b   1.000
_cell.length_c   1.000
_cell.angle_alpha   90.00
_cell.angle_beta   90.00
_cell.angle_gamma   90.00
#
_symmetry.space_group_name_H-M   'P 1'
#
loop_
_entity.id
_entity.type
_entity.pdbx_description
1 polymer ?
#
loop_
_entity_poly.entity_id
_entity_poly.type
_entity_poly.pdbx_seq_one_letter_code
_entity_poly.pdbx_strand_id
1 'polypeptide(L)'
;KLDDVIAGFYTAEDGRANAVDLTMSLARGAKMGGAKIIEGVSVTGVNQDNGKVTGVSTTMGSIESPYVVNCAGMWARQFGEMAGVNLPLQAAEHYYLITDDMDGMHRDLPILEDPDSHAYYREEMGSLMIGLFEPVAKSWNLERIPDNFSFGEIEPDWDRMAPFLEKAYERVPASAELGIRKFFCGPESFTPDLSPLVGETPELNNFFVACGLNSL
;
A
#
# COMPACT_ATOMS: atom_id res chain seq x y z
N LYS A 1 22.01 -12.50 -14.17
CA LYS A 1 23.23 -12.84 -13.43
C LYS A 1 22.86 -13.66 -12.21
N LEU A 2 23.56 -14.78 -11.97
CA LEU A 2 23.30 -15.72 -10.88
C LEU A 2 24.56 -16.06 -10.08
N ASP A 3 25.70 -15.47 -10.41
CA ASP A 3 27.02 -15.84 -9.85
C ASP A 3 27.14 -15.51 -8.36
N ASP A 4 26.31 -14.63 -7.86
CA ASP A 4 26.23 -14.17 -6.47
C ASP A 4 25.10 -14.87 -5.68
N VAL A 5 24.27 -15.68 -6.33
CA VAL A 5 23.15 -16.37 -5.68
C VAL A 5 23.65 -17.62 -4.94
N ILE A 6 23.51 -17.66 -3.64
CA ILE A 6 23.89 -18.81 -2.80
C ILE A 6 22.72 -19.78 -2.58
N ALA A 7 21.50 -19.31 -2.57
CA ALA A 7 20.29 -20.11 -2.37
C ALA A 7 19.06 -19.40 -2.92
N GLY A 8 18.01 -20.15 -3.15
CA GLY A 8 16.69 -19.65 -3.48
C GLY A 8 15.63 -20.47 -2.77
N PHE A 9 14.56 -19.81 -2.35
CA PHE A 9 13.35 -20.47 -1.84
C PHE A 9 12.26 -20.35 -2.90
N TYR A 10 11.57 -21.43 -3.14
CA TYR A 10 10.46 -21.46 -4.08
C TYR A 10 9.20 -22.02 -3.40
N THR A 11 8.12 -21.22 -3.42
CA THR A 11 6.81 -21.61 -2.91
C THR A 11 5.90 -21.84 -4.11
N ALA A 12 5.67 -23.12 -4.43
CA ALA A 12 4.91 -23.49 -5.63
C ALA A 12 3.43 -23.10 -5.59
N GLU A 13 2.88 -22.94 -4.38
CA GLU A 13 1.47 -22.60 -4.16
C GLU A 13 1.24 -21.11 -3.97
N ASP A 14 2.31 -20.29 -4.03
CA ASP A 14 2.18 -18.85 -4.02
C ASP A 14 1.54 -18.32 -5.30
N GLY A 15 0.99 -17.13 -5.19
CA GLY A 15 0.30 -16.51 -6.29
C GLY A 15 0.18 -15.00 -6.13
N ARG A 16 -0.46 -14.38 -7.11
CA ARG A 16 -0.78 -12.96 -7.10
C ARG A 16 -2.27 -12.74 -7.32
N ALA A 17 -2.81 -11.71 -6.71
CA ALA A 17 -4.17 -11.27 -6.94
C ALA A 17 -4.18 -9.86 -7.55
N ASN A 18 -5.18 -9.59 -8.38
CA ASN A 18 -5.49 -8.23 -8.76
C ASN A 18 -6.11 -7.53 -7.56
N ALA A 19 -5.49 -6.44 -7.09
CA ALA A 19 -5.91 -5.74 -5.88
C ALA A 19 -7.34 -5.16 -6.00
N VAL A 20 -7.73 -4.69 -7.19
CA VAL A 20 -9.07 -4.16 -7.45
C VAL A 20 -10.10 -5.28 -7.38
N ASP A 21 -9.86 -6.39 -8.06
CA ASP A 21 -10.79 -7.53 -8.09
C ASP A 21 -10.95 -8.15 -6.70
N LEU A 22 -9.87 -8.26 -5.94
CA LEU A 22 -9.90 -8.74 -4.56
C LEU A 22 -10.74 -7.81 -3.68
N THR A 23 -10.50 -6.52 -3.72
CA THR A 23 -11.25 -5.50 -2.97
C THR A 23 -12.74 -5.53 -3.33
N MET A 24 -13.06 -5.59 -4.62
CA MET A 24 -14.45 -5.64 -5.09
C MET A 24 -15.14 -6.94 -4.69
N SER A 25 -14.41 -8.07 -4.68
CA SER A 25 -14.96 -9.36 -4.23
C SER A 25 -15.26 -9.34 -2.73
N LEU A 26 -14.37 -8.79 -1.92
CA LEU A 26 -14.60 -8.60 -0.48
C LEU A 26 -15.77 -7.66 -0.21
N ALA A 27 -15.86 -6.54 -0.93
CA ALA A 27 -16.96 -5.59 -0.83
C ALA A 27 -18.30 -6.25 -1.19
N ARG A 28 -18.33 -7.08 -2.23
CA ARG A 28 -19.52 -7.85 -2.61
C ARG A 28 -19.92 -8.83 -1.53
N GLY A 29 -18.95 -9.57 -0.99
CA GLY A 29 -19.20 -10.50 0.13
C GLY A 29 -19.76 -9.79 1.35
N ALA A 30 -19.21 -8.64 1.73
CA ALA A 30 -19.73 -7.82 2.82
C ALA A 30 -21.18 -7.38 2.59
N LYS A 31 -21.52 -6.88 1.38
CA LYS A 31 -22.90 -6.53 1.00
C LYS A 31 -23.84 -7.72 1.08
N MET A 32 -23.42 -8.90 0.64
CA MET A 32 -24.21 -10.14 0.77
C MET A 32 -24.44 -10.52 2.24
N GLY A 33 -23.51 -10.20 3.13
CA GLY A 33 -23.64 -10.33 4.58
C GLY A 33 -24.48 -9.24 5.26
N GLY A 34 -25.05 -8.29 4.50
CA GLY A 34 -25.88 -7.21 5.02
C GLY A 34 -25.14 -5.91 5.33
N ALA A 35 -23.84 -5.81 5.08
CA ALA A 35 -23.12 -4.56 5.25
C ALA A 35 -23.56 -3.51 4.22
N LYS A 36 -23.64 -2.25 4.68
CA LYS A 36 -23.92 -1.10 3.81
C LYS A 36 -22.60 -0.43 3.47
N ILE A 37 -22.26 -0.34 2.20
CA ILE A 37 -21.10 0.42 1.69
C ILE A 37 -21.65 1.71 1.08
N ILE A 38 -21.22 2.83 1.63
CA ILE A 38 -21.63 4.18 1.21
C ILE A 38 -20.40 4.88 0.67
N GLU A 39 -20.42 5.19 -0.61
CA GLU A 39 -19.31 5.84 -1.31
C GLU A 39 -19.56 7.35 -1.41
N GLY A 40 -18.48 8.14 -1.61
CA GLY A 40 -18.57 9.59 -1.76
C GLY A 40 -18.90 10.33 -0.47
N VAL A 41 -18.76 9.70 0.69
CA VAL A 41 -19.05 10.28 2.00
C VAL A 41 -17.76 10.34 2.82
N SER A 42 -17.31 11.54 3.12
CA SER A 42 -16.11 11.74 3.96
C SER A 42 -16.50 11.83 5.44
N VAL A 43 -15.71 11.17 6.28
CA VAL A 43 -15.78 11.36 7.73
C VAL A 43 -15.10 12.68 8.07
N THR A 44 -15.78 13.53 8.85
CA THR A 44 -15.33 14.87 9.24
C THR A 44 -15.06 15.00 10.74
N GLY A 45 -15.38 13.96 11.51
CA GLY A 45 -15.12 13.93 12.94
C GLY A 45 -15.54 12.60 13.58
N VAL A 46 -15.01 12.36 14.76
CA VAL A 46 -15.38 11.20 15.60
C VAL A 46 -16.16 11.71 16.81
N ASN A 47 -17.38 11.20 16.99
CA ASN A 47 -18.23 11.55 18.11
C ASN A 47 -17.90 10.65 19.30
N GLN A 48 -17.77 11.24 20.48
CA GLN A 48 -17.41 10.51 21.70
C GLN A 48 -18.12 11.09 22.92
N ASP A 49 -18.35 10.23 23.89
CA ASP A 49 -18.88 10.59 25.20
C ASP A 49 -18.20 9.75 26.28
N ASN A 50 -17.77 10.40 27.38
CA ASN A 50 -17.12 9.76 28.53
C ASN A 50 -16.00 8.76 28.14
N GLY A 51 -15.14 9.11 27.17
CA GLY A 51 -14.02 8.30 26.73
C GLY A 51 -14.40 7.07 25.88
N LYS A 52 -15.60 7.06 25.30
CA LYS A 52 -16.06 6.06 24.35
C LYS A 52 -16.52 6.70 23.05
N VAL A 53 -16.27 6.02 21.93
CA VAL A 53 -16.85 6.43 20.66
C VAL A 53 -18.36 6.23 20.68
N THR A 54 -19.08 7.17 20.08
CA THR A 54 -20.55 7.12 19.92
C THR A 54 -20.97 7.18 18.45
N GLY A 55 -20.03 7.37 17.55
CA GLY A 55 -20.27 7.42 16.11
C GLY A 55 -19.30 8.33 15.39
N VAL A 56 -19.67 8.72 14.19
CA VAL A 56 -18.88 9.61 13.33
C VAL A 56 -19.77 10.71 12.73
N SER A 57 -19.20 11.88 12.54
CA SER A 57 -19.76 12.95 11.72
C SER A 57 -19.26 12.81 10.29
N THR A 58 -20.12 13.04 9.34
CA THR A 58 -19.79 12.93 7.91
C THR A 58 -20.29 14.12 7.12
N THR A 59 -19.86 14.23 5.87
CA THR A 59 -20.36 15.25 4.92
C THR A 59 -21.87 15.13 4.64
N MET A 60 -22.48 14.02 4.99
CA MET A 60 -23.91 13.77 4.78
C MET A 60 -24.72 13.60 6.07
N GLY A 61 -24.15 13.95 7.20
CA GLY A 61 -24.77 13.85 8.53
C GLY A 61 -24.03 12.90 9.46
N SER A 62 -24.56 12.69 10.65
CA SER A 62 -23.96 11.83 11.65
C SER A 62 -24.43 10.39 11.57
N ILE A 63 -23.55 9.46 11.86
CA ILE A 63 -23.85 8.04 11.99
C ILE A 63 -23.57 7.66 13.45
N GLU A 64 -24.58 7.20 14.15
CA GLU A 64 -24.45 6.67 15.51
C GLU A 64 -24.00 5.22 15.47
N SER A 65 -22.96 4.88 16.21
CA SER A 65 -22.45 3.53 16.36
C SER A 65 -21.69 3.38 17.67
N PRO A 66 -21.87 2.27 18.42
CA PRO A 66 -21.10 2.00 19.61
C PRO A 66 -19.65 1.58 19.31
N TYR A 67 -19.32 1.31 18.05
CA TYR A 67 -17.98 0.91 17.58
C TYR A 67 -17.63 1.63 16.31
N VAL A 68 -16.36 2.04 16.19
CA VAL A 68 -15.79 2.59 14.95
C VAL A 68 -14.48 1.86 14.66
N VAL A 69 -14.27 1.47 13.41
CA VAL A 69 -13.02 0.86 12.95
C VAL A 69 -12.39 1.77 11.90
N ASN A 70 -11.20 2.25 12.18
CA ASN A 70 -10.41 3.07 11.27
C ASN A 70 -9.62 2.17 10.31
N CYS A 71 -10.10 2.03 9.09
CA CYS A 71 -9.45 1.32 7.99
C CYS A 71 -9.06 2.30 6.86
N ALA A 72 -8.68 3.52 7.21
CA ALA A 72 -8.49 4.61 6.25
C ALA A 72 -7.12 4.59 5.54
N GLY A 73 -6.36 3.47 5.60
CA GLY A 73 -5.09 3.32 4.90
C GLY A 73 -4.10 4.43 5.27
N MET A 74 -3.55 5.13 4.29
CA MET A 74 -2.60 6.22 4.55
C MET A 74 -3.23 7.45 5.26
N TRP A 75 -4.55 7.62 5.20
CA TRP A 75 -5.28 8.67 5.94
C TRP A 75 -5.63 8.27 7.37
N ALA A 76 -5.27 7.05 7.81
CA ALA A 76 -5.66 6.56 9.13
C ALA A 76 -5.11 7.42 10.27
N ARG A 77 -3.90 8.00 10.11
CA ARG A 77 -3.34 8.97 11.08
C ARG A 77 -4.27 10.16 11.25
N GLN A 78 -4.66 10.80 10.16
CA GLN A 78 -5.54 11.98 10.18
C GLN A 78 -6.92 11.66 10.76
N PHE A 79 -7.43 10.47 10.46
CA PHE A 79 -8.69 10.01 11.07
C PHE A 79 -8.51 9.73 12.56
N GLY A 80 -7.40 9.15 12.99
CA GLY A 80 -7.06 8.97 14.41
C GLY A 80 -7.00 10.31 15.15
N GLU A 81 -6.38 11.33 14.56
CA GLU A 81 -6.30 12.69 15.12
C GLU A 81 -7.69 13.29 15.39
N MET A 82 -8.69 13.02 14.53
CA MET A 82 -10.09 13.45 14.77
C MET A 82 -10.70 12.80 16.03
N ALA A 83 -10.18 11.63 16.42
CA ALA A 83 -10.59 10.89 17.60
C ALA A 83 -9.73 11.20 18.85
N GLY A 84 -8.68 12.02 18.73
CA GLY A 84 -7.69 12.22 19.76
C GLY A 84 -6.72 11.06 19.93
N VAL A 85 -6.62 10.19 18.93
CA VAL A 85 -5.76 8.99 18.89
C VAL A 85 -4.54 9.27 18.03
N ASN A 86 -3.36 8.98 18.56
CA ASN A 86 -2.10 9.14 17.84
C ASN A 86 -1.67 7.82 17.21
N LEU A 87 -1.76 7.72 15.88
CA LEU A 87 -1.30 6.56 15.13
C LEU A 87 0.07 6.84 14.51
N PRO A 88 1.10 6.05 14.82
CA PRO A 88 2.46 6.23 14.30
C PRO A 88 2.56 5.75 12.86
N LEU A 89 1.92 6.47 11.96
CA LEU A 89 1.90 6.21 10.52
C LEU A 89 2.53 7.36 9.76
N GLN A 90 3.34 7.02 8.75
CA GLN A 90 3.89 8.00 7.82
C GLN A 90 3.72 7.50 6.39
N ALA A 91 3.15 8.32 5.53
CA ALA A 91 3.15 8.05 4.10
C ALA A 91 4.56 8.27 3.53
N ALA A 92 5.00 7.33 2.69
CA ALA A 92 6.29 7.41 2.00
C ALA A 92 6.12 7.02 0.53
N GLU A 93 7.03 7.50 -0.31
CA GLU A 93 7.07 7.19 -1.73
C GLU A 93 7.43 5.72 -1.92
N HIS A 94 6.70 5.05 -2.79
CA HIS A 94 6.97 3.67 -3.21
C HIS A 94 6.98 3.58 -4.73
N TYR A 95 7.96 2.86 -5.27
CA TYR A 95 8.29 2.88 -6.68
C TYR A 95 8.18 1.52 -7.35
N TYR A 96 7.66 1.49 -8.56
CA TYR A 96 7.86 0.40 -9.50
C TYR A 96 7.92 0.93 -10.93
N LEU A 97 8.52 0.16 -11.81
CA LEU A 97 8.45 0.41 -13.25
C LEU A 97 7.95 -0.82 -14.01
N ILE A 98 7.42 -0.58 -15.19
CA ILE A 98 7.03 -1.62 -16.14
C ILE A 98 7.81 -1.36 -17.44
N THR A 99 8.51 -2.37 -17.90
CA THR A 99 9.26 -2.31 -19.17
C THR A 99 8.33 -2.38 -20.40
N ASP A 100 8.87 -2.19 -21.57
CA ASP A 100 8.23 -2.68 -22.79
C ASP A 100 8.12 -4.21 -22.76
N ASP A 101 7.42 -4.79 -23.74
CA ASP A 101 7.24 -6.25 -23.82
C ASP A 101 8.59 -6.95 -23.85
N MET A 102 8.71 -8.03 -23.08
CA MET A 102 9.93 -8.81 -22.95
C MET A 102 9.69 -10.26 -23.37
N ASP A 103 10.52 -10.75 -24.27
CA ASP A 103 10.45 -12.14 -24.71
C ASP A 103 10.58 -13.13 -23.53
N GLY A 104 9.76 -14.16 -23.54
CA GLY A 104 9.74 -15.18 -22.49
C GLY A 104 8.89 -14.85 -21.28
N MET A 105 8.28 -13.65 -21.22
CA MET A 105 7.33 -13.33 -20.15
C MET A 105 6.02 -14.10 -20.35
N HIS A 106 5.59 -14.79 -19.31
CA HIS A 106 4.29 -15.47 -19.28
C HIS A 106 3.72 -15.48 -17.84
N ARG A 107 2.41 -15.50 -17.75
CA ARG A 107 1.66 -15.33 -16.50
C ARG A 107 1.95 -16.35 -15.38
N ASP A 108 2.53 -17.50 -15.74
CA ASP A 108 2.84 -18.57 -14.78
C ASP A 108 4.27 -18.45 -14.21
N LEU A 109 5.01 -17.39 -14.56
CA LEU A 109 6.29 -17.11 -13.93
C LEU A 109 6.05 -16.72 -12.46
N PRO A 110 6.88 -17.25 -11.53
CA PRO A 110 6.81 -16.85 -10.14
C PRO A 110 7.21 -15.37 -9.97
N ILE A 111 6.75 -14.76 -8.89
CA ILE A 111 7.34 -13.51 -8.43
C ILE A 111 8.72 -13.83 -7.88
N LEU A 112 9.71 -13.08 -8.32
CA LEU A 112 11.08 -13.17 -7.83
C LEU A 112 11.33 -11.99 -6.88
N GLU A 113 11.72 -12.30 -5.66
CA GLU A 113 12.24 -11.30 -4.73
C GLU A 113 13.76 -11.46 -4.61
N ASP A 114 14.47 -10.34 -4.64
CA ASP A 114 15.92 -10.25 -4.44
C ASP A 114 16.19 -9.27 -3.29
N PRO A 115 16.24 -9.77 -2.03
CA PRO A 115 16.43 -8.93 -0.86
C PRO A 115 17.75 -8.15 -0.87
N ASP A 116 18.82 -8.72 -1.46
CA ASP A 116 20.13 -8.08 -1.50
C ASP A 116 20.15 -6.84 -2.43
N SER A 117 19.31 -6.84 -3.46
CA SER A 117 19.14 -5.68 -4.34
C SER A 117 17.94 -4.81 -3.97
N HIS A 118 17.21 -5.16 -2.93
CA HIS A 118 15.96 -4.50 -2.52
C HIS A 118 14.93 -4.42 -3.64
N ALA A 119 14.85 -5.45 -4.49
CA ALA A 119 14.00 -5.45 -5.66
C ALA A 119 13.13 -6.70 -5.73
N TYR A 120 11.97 -6.56 -6.37
CA TYR A 120 11.16 -7.68 -6.78
C TYR A 120 10.81 -7.57 -8.26
N TYR A 121 10.57 -8.70 -8.86
CA TYR A 121 10.32 -8.84 -10.29
C TYR A 121 9.09 -9.70 -10.51
N ARG A 122 8.22 -9.26 -11.41
CA ARG A 122 7.08 -10.08 -11.84
C ARG A 122 6.70 -9.81 -13.28
N GLU A 123 6.04 -10.77 -13.88
CA GLU A 123 5.38 -10.58 -15.17
C GLU A 123 4.19 -9.63 -15.03
N GLU A 124 4.03 -8.70 -15.95
CA GLU A 124 2.89 -7.79 -16.04
C GLU A 124 2.48 -7.60 -17.51
N MET A 125 1.49 -8.39 -17.95
CA MET A 125 0.91 -8.33 -19.30
C MET A 125 1.96 -8.41 -20.44
N GLY A 126 2.89 -9.35 -20.35
CA GLY A 126 3.97 -9.54 -21.33
C GLY A 126 5.23 -8.70 -21.07
N SER A 127 5.20 -7.83 -20.09
CA SER A 127 6.30 -6.97 -19.66
C SER A 127 6.91 -7.46 -18.36
N LEU A 128 8.07 -6.92 -17.99
CA LEU A 128 8.66 -7.10 -16.68
C LEU A 128 8.30 -5.89 -15.78
N MET A 129 7.65 -6.15 -14.66
CA MET A 129 7.55 -5.19 -13.57
C MET A 129 8.76 -5.35 -12.66
N ILE A 130 9.39 -4.24 -12.32
CA ILE A 130 10.47 -4.13 -11.34
C ILE A 130 10.00 -3.18 -10.25
N GLY A 131 9.83 -3.69 -9.05
CA GLY A 131 9.49 -2.87 -7.88
C GLY A 131 10.64 -2.82 -6.89
N LEU A 132 10.57 -1.86 -5.97
CA LEU A 132 11.65 -1.59 -5.04
C LEU A 132 11.14 -1.58 -3.60
N PHE A 133 12.01 -2.06 -2.72
CA PHE A 133 11.91 -1.88 -1.27
C PHE A 133 13.17 -1.21 -0.75
N GLU A 134 13.39 0.04 -1.19
CA GLU A 134 14.57 0.78 -0.78
C GLU A 134 14.62 0.93 0.75
N PRO A 135 15.80 0.78 1.38
CA PRO A 135 15.93 0.77 2.84
C PRO A 135 15.66 2.13 3.48
N VAL A 136 15.68 3.21 2.69
CA VAL A 136 15.38 4.57 3.13
C VAL A 136 14.34 5.16 2.18
N ALA A 137 13.08 4.92 2.47
CA ALA A 137 11.99 5.51 1.73
C ALA A 137 11.90 7.03 1.95
N LYS A 138 11.50 7.77 0.95
CA LYS A 138 11.28 9.21 1.04
C LYS A 138 9.91 9.49 1.63
N SER A 139 9.87 10.15 2.77
CA SER A 139 8.62 10.58 3.39
C SER A 139 7.83 11.52 2.47
N TRP A 140 6.54 11.28 2.38
CA TRP A 140 5.62 12.11 1.59
C TRP A 140 4.62 12.82 2.50
N ASN A 141 4.49 14.14 2.32
CA ASN A 141 3.58 15.00 3.09
C ASN A 141 3.62 14.75 4.61
N LEU A 142 4.71 15.17 5.25
CA LEU A 142 5.01 14.94 6.66
C LEU A 142 3.90 15.41 7.60
N GLU A 143 3.29 16.57 7.30
CA GLU A 143 2.27 17.15 8.16
C GLU A 143 0.91 16.50 7.93
N ARG A 144 0.43 16.52 6.70
CA ARG A 144 -0.91 16.06 6.36
C ARG A 144 -1.01 15.66 4.88
N ILE A 145 -1.66 14.52 4.62
CA ILE A 145 -2.05 14.15 3.26
C ILE A 145 -3.14 15.12 2.78
N PRO A 146 -3.03 15.68 1.57
CA PRO A 146 -4.05 16.59 1.05
C PRO A 146 -5.43 15.94 0.97
N ASP A 147 -6.46 16.65 1.40
CA ASP A 147 -7.83 16.13 1.46
C ASP A 147 -8.39 15.77 0.06
N ASN A 148 -7.87 16.41 -0.98
CA ASN A 148 -8.25 16.16 -2.37
C ASN A 148 -7.36 15.13 -3.08
N PHE A 149 -6.38 14.54 -2.41
CA PHE A 149 -5.56 13.49 -2.99
C PHE A 149 -6.36 12.19 -3.04
N SER A 150 -6.58 11.67 -4.25
CA SER A 150 -7.28 10.41 -4.48
C SER A 150 -6.84 9.82 -5.81
N PHE A 151 -6.44 8.56 -5.81
CA PHE A 151 -5.91 7.85 -6.99
C PHE A 151 -4.78 8.60 -7.71
N GLY A 152 -4.06 9.45 -6.98
CA GLY A 152 -2.97 10.25 -7.51
C GLY A 152 -1.66 9.49 -7.55
N GLU A 153 -0.80 9.91 -8.46
CA GLU A 153 0.60 9.49 -8.54
C GLU A 153 1.48 10.66 -8.06
N ILE A 154 2.65 10.35 -7.53
CA ILE A 154 3.69 11.31 -7.17
C ILE A 154 4.65 11.38 -8.36
N GLU A 155 5.20 12.56 -8.64
CA GLU A 155 6.23 12.70 -9.68
C GLU A 155 7.41 11.79 -9.36
N PRO A 156 7.79 10.86 -10.26
CA PRO A 156 8.86 9.91 -10.01
C PRO A 156 10.23 10.58 -9.89
N ASP A 157 11.00 10.15 -8.89
CA ASP A 157 12.38 10.59 -8.66
C ASP A 157 13.36 9.58 -9.30
N TRP A 158 13.80 9.88 -10.51
CA TRP A 158 14.71 9.03 -11.27
C TRP A 158 16.08 8.88 -10.61
N ASP A 159 16.59 9.92 -9.96
CA ASP A 159 17.88 9.86 -9.30
C ASP A 159 17.86 8.87 -8.13
N ARG A 160 16.73 8.78 -7.43
CA ARG A 160 16.54 7.77 -6.38
C ARG A 160 16.40 6.35 -6.93
N MET A 161 15.73 6.21 -8.07
CA MET A 161 15.50 4.89 -8.69
C MET A 161 16.76 4.34 -9.36
N ALA A 162 17.62 5.18 -9.94
CA ALA A 162 18.75 4.77 -10.77
C ALA A 162 19.66 3.71 -10.14
N PRO A 163 20.12 3.83 -8.87
CA PRO A 163 21.00 2.82 -8.27
C PRO A 163 20.37 1.43 -8.14
N PHE A 164 19.05 1.37 -7.98
CA PHE A 164 18.30 0.12 -7.89
C PHE A 164 18.02 -0.48 -9.27
N LEU A 165 17.79 0.38 -10.27
CA LEU A 165 17.67 -0.05 -11.66
C LEU A 165 18.96 -0.69 -12.18
N GLU A 166 20.11 -0.13 -11.84
CA GLU A 166 21.41 -0.72 -12.21
C GLU A 166 21.53 -2.16 -11.67
N LYS A 167 21.16 -2.37 -10.40
CA LYS A 167 21.14 -3.72 -9.81
C LYS A 167 20.10 -4.64 -10.47
N ALA A 168 18.93 -4.09 -10.79
CA ALA A 168 17.89 -4.84 -11.48
C ALA A 168 18.36 -5.30 -12.88
N TYR A 169 19.03 -4.44 -13.62
CA TYR A 169 19.64 -4.78 -14.92
C TYR A 169 20.76 -5.82 -14.79
N GLU A 170 21.52 -5.78 -13.71
CA GLU A 170 22.48 -6.86 -13.43
C GLU A 170 21.77 -8.19 -13.16
N ARG A 171 20.63 -8.20 -12.44
CA ARG A 171 19.87 -9.41 -12.14
C ARG A 171 19.15 -9.96 -13.36
N VAL A 172 18.53 -9.12 -14.16
CA VAL A 172 17.79 -9.45 -15.37
C VAL A 172 18.37 -8.66 -16.56
N PRO A 173 19.54 -9.06 -17.10
CA PRO A 173 20.25 -8.27 -18.12
C PRO A 173 19.42 -7.93 -19.37
N ALA A 174 18.50 -8.81 -19.77
CA ALA A 174 17.63 -8.55 -20.89
C ALA A 174 16.73 -7.31 -20.70
N SER A 175 16.45 -6.92 -19.47
CA SER A 175 15.63 -5.73 -19.20
C SER A 175 16.36 -4.41 -19.47
N ALA A 176 17.68 -4.42 -19.53
CA ALA A 176 18.49 -3.23 -19.83
C ALA A 176 18.36 -2.75 -21.30
N GLU A 177 17.93 -3.64 -22.19
CA GLU A 177 17.74 -3.34 -23.61
C GLU A 177 16.31 -2.85 -23.92
N LEU A 178 15.44 -2.81 -22.91
CA LEU A 178 14.04 -2.46 -23.07
C LEU A 178 13.76 -1.01 -22.70
N GLY A 179 12.78 -0.41 -23.38
CA GLY A 179 12.20 0.85 -22.96
C GLY A 179 11.39 0.70 -21.66
N ILE A 180 11.09 1.83 -21.02
CA ILE A 180 10.23 1.89 -19.85
C ILE A 180 8.86 2.39 -20.29
N ARG A 181 7.85 1.52 -20.20
CA ARG A 181 6.47 1.83 -20.53
C ARG A 181 5.81 2.71 -19.45
N LYS A 182 6.10 2.41 -18.19
CA LYS A 182 5.58 3.15 -17.06
C LYS A 182 6.61 3.19 -15.93
N PHE A 183 6.80 4.37 -15.34
CA PHE A 183 7.44 4.53 -14.05
C PHE A 183 6.40 5.09 -13.10
N PHE A 184 6.11 4.37 -12.05
CA PHE A 184 5.10 4.71 -11.06
C PHE A 184 5.76 5.09 -9.73
N CYS A 185 5.26 6.16 -9.13
CA CYS A 185 5.49 6.49 -7.73
C CYS A 185 4.16 6.78 -7.06
N GLY A 186 3.88 6.09 -5.97
CA GLY A 186 2.68 6.31 -5.17
C GLY A 186 3.00 6.39 -3.69
N PRO A 187 2.16 7.06 -2.90
CA PRO A 187 2.32 7.07 -1.46
C PRO A 187 1.78 5.79 -0.85
N GLU A 188 2.52 5.25 0.08
CA GLU A 188 2.13 4.10 0.88
C GLU A 188 2.32 4.38 2.36
N SER A 189 1.53 3.73 3.22
CA SER A 189 1.54 3.99 4.66
C SER A 189 2.42 3.00 5.40
N PHE A 190 3.40 3.53 6.13
CA PHE A 190 4.34 2.74 6.91
C PHE A 190 4.24 3.03 8.40
N THR A 191 4.47 1.98 9.20
CA THR A 191 4.73 2.05 10.64
C THR A 191 6.23 2.03 10.91
N PRO A 192 6.71 2.53 12.07
CA PRO A 192 8.15 2.56 12.37
C PRO A 192 8.81 1.18 12.47
N ASP A 193 8.06 0.17 12.83
CA ASP A 193 8.52 -1.22 13.04
C ASP A 193 8.07 -2.19 11.94
N LEU A 194 7.45 -1.66 10.88
CA LEU A 194 6.90 -2.43 9.77
C LEU A 194 5.83 -3.46 10.19
N SER A 195 5.21 -3.27 11.36
CA SER A 195 4.13 -4.14 11.85
C SER A 195 2.77 -3.45 11.71
N PRO A 196 1.73 -4.13 11.22
CA PRO A 196 0.39 -3.55 11.12
C PRO A 196 -0.17 -3.15 12.49
N LEU A 197 -0.91 -2.07 12.51
CA LEU A 197 -1.69 -1.65 13.68
C LEU A 197 -3.09 -2.25 13.57
N VAL A 198 -3.39 -3.24 14.40
CA VAL A 198 -4.69 -3.91 14.42
C VAL A 198 -5.16 -4.10 15.86
N GLY A 199 -6.29 -3.48 16.22
CA GLY A 199 -6.85 -3.62 17.56
C GLY A 199 -7.55 -2.38 18.05
N GLU A 200 -7.98 -2.41 19.31
CA GLU A 200 -8.57 -1.26 20.02
C GLU A 200 -7.47 -0.28 20.44
N THR A 201 -7.74 1.00 20.31
CA THR A 201 -6.78 2.04 20.71
C THR A 201 -6.86 2.31 22.23
N PRO A 202 -5.72 2.57 22.88
CA PRO A 202 -5.73 2.81 24.33
C PRO A 202 -6.37 4.14 24.74
N GLU A 203 -6.43 5.12 23.83
CA GLU A 203 -6.92 6.48 24.14
C GLU A 203 -8.44 6.60 24.10
N LEU A 204 -9.12 5.75 23.29
CA LEU A 204 -10.57 5.87 23.08
C LEU A 204 -11.22 4.49 23.02
N ASN A 205 -12.07 4.19 23.99
CA ASN A 205 -12.77 2.91 24.05
C ASN A 205 -13.69 2.72 22.83
N ASN A 206 -13.73 1.48 22.31
CA ASN A 206 -14.53 1.05 21.16
C ASN A 206 -14.10 1.71 19.84
N PHE A 207 -12.95 2.37 19.82
CA PHE A 207 -12.31 2.84 18.60
C PHE A 207 -11.18 1.89 18.21
N PHE A 208 -11.37 1.21 17.10
CA PHE A 208 -10.44 0.21 16.59
C PHE A 208 -9.71 0.73 15.36
N VAL A 209 -8.55 0.16 15.10
CA VAL A 209 -7.74 0.46 13.91
C VAL A 209 -7.38 -0.83 13.18
N ALA A 210 -7.29 -0.75 11.86
CA ALA A 210 -6.71 -1.76 10.98
C ALA A 210 -6.00 -1.01 9.84
N CYS A 211 -4.73 -0.70 10.03
CA CYS A 211 -3.97 0.18 9.15
C CYS A 211 -2.46 -0.11 9.23
N GLY A 212 -1.69 0.56 8.38
CA GLY A 212 -0.24 0.40 8.35
C GLY A 212 0.20 -0.98 7.91
N LEU A 213 -0.35 -1.49 6.81
CA LEU A 213 -0.02 -2.84 6.31
C LEU A 213 1.36 -2.92 5.64
N ASN A 214 2.02 -1.79 5.39
CA ASN A 214 3.44 -1.72 4.99
C ASN A 214 3.79 -2.54 3.73
N SER A 215 2.98 -2.53 2.70
CA SER A 215 3.16 -3.36 1.48
C SER A 215 3.01 -4.88 1.68
N LEU A 216 2.35 -5.30 2.74
CA LEU A 216 2.09 -6.73 3.01
C LEU A 216 0.90 -7.26 2.21
#